data_f0b9af8e7c3e3c078bb8c8d75373ff5d
#
_entry.id   f0b9af8e7c3e3c078bb8c8d75373ff5d
#
_cell.length_a   1.000
_cell.length_b   1.000
_cell.length_c   1.000
_cell.angle_alpha   90.00
_cell.angle_beta   90.00
_cell.angle_gamma   90.00
#
_symmetry.space_group_name_H-M   'P 1'
#
loop_
_entity.id
_entity.type
_entity.pdbx_description
1 polymer ?
#
loop_
_entity_poly.entity_id
_entity_poly.type
_entity_poly.pdbx_seq_one_letter_code
_entity_poly.pdbx_strand_id
1 'polypeptide(L)'
;MGFYGVINKNKELMKASKIINDAYYKFLKFMFALDPLIPLPFTLKLYYFIGTGKWIDFDNPADFNEKIQWLKAYYRDPLYIECADKYAVREYVRACGCENMLNQLYALYDSEKDIDFEALPKSFVMKCTHGCGFNLICSDRDTLDYNAVREQFGIWLKTRIGNISGEKHYNYIRPRIIVEANLIGDDGRLPIDYKFYCFNGKPKCVCVYADRGIVSQGTTRCFFDLSWNELDFCTPKYKTSADRFPRPVALEEMIATAEKLARPFPFVRVDLYQIFGKTVFGELTFTPAGGKGHAYNATCQKQFCDWLKLPPKSKSRKWYPSER
;
A
#
# COMPACT_ATOMS: atom_id res chain seq x y z
N MET A 1 -7.14 -3.67 5.94
CA MET A 1 -7.90 -4.36 6.99
C MET A 1 -8.49 -5.59 6.36
N GLY A 2 -7.85 -6.75 6.59
CA GLY A 2 -8.30 -8.04 6.08
C GLY A 2 -9.52 -8.49 6.87
N PHE A 3 -10.58 -8.85 6.16
CA PHE A 3 -11.73 -9.51 6.74
C PHE A 3 -11.37 -10.98 6.96
N TYR A 4 -11.04 -11.37 8.21
CA TYR A 4 -11.34 -12.70 8.75
C TYR A 4 -11.17 -12.68 10.27
N GLY A 5 -12.28 -12.98 10.95
CA GLY A 5 -12.31 -13.53 12.28
C GLY A 5 -12.60 -12.55 13.43
N VAL A 6 -13.78 -12.52 13.91
CA VAL A 6 -14.18 -12.84 15.29
C VAL A 6 -15.69 -13.08 15.29
N ILE A 7 -16.08 -14.32 15.39
CA ILE A 7 -17.44 -14.73 15.71
C ILE A 7 -17.60 -14.76 17.22
N ASN A 8 -18.61 -14.02 17.70
CA ASN A 8 -19.22 -14.02 19.02
C ASN A 8 -18.64 -13.06 20.08
N LYS A 9 -19.09 -11.82 20.02
CA LYS A 9 -19.84 -11.09 21.09
C LYS A 9 -20.24 -9.70 20.53
N ASN A 10 -21.53 -9.47 20.38
CA ASN A 10 -22.17 -8.25 19.89
C ASN A 10 -22.47 -8.21 18.38
N LYS A 11 -23.33 -9.12 17.93
CA LYS A 11 -23.91 -9.07 16.57
C LYS A 11 -24.55 -7.69 16.24
N GLU A 12 -25.08 -7.01 17.21
CA GLU A 12 -25.70 -5.68 17.00
C GLU A 12 -24.68 -4.56 16.88
N LEU A 13 -23.62 -4.54 17.69
CA LEU A 13 -22.51 -3.58 17.55
C LEU A 13 -21.74 -3.79 16.26
N MET A 14 -21.57 -5.05 15.83
CA MET A 14 -20.96 -5.36 14.54
C MET A 14 -21.84 -4.93 13.37
N LYS A 15 -23.17 -5.10 13.46
CA LYS A 15 -24.12 -4.60 12.45
C LYS A 15 -24.12 -3.07 12.39
N ALA A 16 -24.17 -2.38 13.54
CA ALA A 16 -24.09 -0.92 13.59
C ALA A 16 -22.77 -0.39 13.03
N SER A 17 -21.64 -1.00 13.41
CA SER A 17 -20.30 -0.67 12.86
C SER A 17 -20.24 -0.89 11.35
N LYS A 18 -20.83 -1.97 10.83
CA LYS A 18 -20.89 -2.23 9.40
C LYS A 18 -21.75 -1.20 8.68
N ILE A 19 -22.90 -0.84 9.22
CA ILE A 19 -23.80 0.18 8.63
C ILE A 19 -23.12 1.55 8.60
N ILE A 20 -22.46 1.94 9.69
CA ILE A 20 -21.71 3.21 9.77
C ILE A 20 -20.56 3.21 8.77
N ASN A 21 -19.81 2.12 8.66
CA ASN A 21 -18.74 1.99 7.68
C ASN A 21 -19.29 2.06 6.24
N ASP A 22 -20.38 1.36 5.94
CA ASP A 22 -20.99 1.37 4.61
C ASP A 22 -21.51 2.78 4.25
N ALA A 23 -22.15 3.49 5.18
CA ALA A 23 -22.58 4.87 5.00
C ALA A 23 -21.40 5.82 4.78
N TYR A 24 -20.32 5.66 5.56
CA TYR A 24 -19.09 6.42 5.41
C TYR A 24 -18.42 6.20 4.04
N TYR A 25 -18.30 4.94 3.58
CA TYR A 25 -17.76 4.64 2.25
C TYR A 25 -18.66 5.17 1.11
N LYS A 26 -19.98 5.10 1.25
CA LYS A 26 -20.91 5.70 0.28
C LYS A 26 -20.76 7.22 0.22
N PHE A 27 -20.62 7.85 1.37
CA PHE A 27 -20.37 9.30 1.46
C PHE A 27 -19.05 9.69 0.80
N LEU A 28 -17.95 8.97 1.07
CA LEU A 28 -16.67 9.21 0.41
C LEU A 28 -16.75 9.04 -1.11
N LYS A 29 -17.41 7.98 -1.59
CA LYS A 29 -17.64 7.77 -3.03
C LYS A 29 -18.41 8.94 -3.65
N PHE A 30 -19.46 9.40 -3.01
CA PHE A 30 -20.22 10.56 -3.45
C PHE A 30 -19.36 11.82 -3.48
N MET A 31 -18.64 12.12 -2.41
CA MET A 31 -17.77 13.28 -2.30
C MET A 31 -16.70 13.31 -3.40
N PHE A 32 -16.03 12.17 -3.67
CA PHE A 32 -15.02 12.09 -4.73
C PHE A 32 -15.62 11.97 -6.14
N ALA A 33 -16.90 11.62 -6.29
CA ALA A 33 -17.60 11.68 -7.58
C ALA A 33 -17.91 13.13 -8.00
N LEU A 34 -17.96 14.07 -7.05
CA LEU A 34 -18.12 15.50 -7.32
C LEU A 34 -16.82 16.19 -7.80
N ASP A 35 -15.71 15.46 -7.91
CA ASP A 35 -14.42 15.97 -8.37
C ASP A 35 -14.45 16.80 -9.67
N PRO A 36 -15.30 16.51 -10.68
CA PRO A 36 -15.45 17.38 -11.84
C PRO A 36 -16.04 18.76 -11.50
N LEU A 37 -16.82 18.86 -10.43
CA LEU A 37 -17.50 20.09 -9.99
C LEU A 37 -16.75 20.80 -8.87
N ILE A 38 -16.14 20.02 -7.97
CA ILE A 38 -15.40 20.50 -6.80
C ILE A 38 -13.91 20.18 -6.98
N PRO A 39 -13.00 21.17 -6.91
CA PRO A 39 -11.58 20.91 -7.07
C PRO A 39 -11.06 19.86 -6.07
N LEU A 40 -10.30 18.86 -6.55
CA LEU A 40 -9.73 17.79 -5.72
C LEU A 40 -9.02 18.27 -4.45
N PRO A 41 -8.26 19.40 -4.45
CA PRO A 41 -7.67 19.92 -3.21
C PRO A 41 -8.69 20.20 -2.11
N PHE A 42 -9.85 20.74 -2.46
CA PHE A 42 -10.93 21.01 -1.47
C PHE A 42 -11.53 19.70 -0.94
N THR A 43 -11.81 18.76 -1.83
CA THR A 43 -12.32 17.43 -1.45
C THR A 43 -11.34 16.70 -0.52
N LEU A 44 -10.02 16.84 -0.77
CA LEU A 44 -8.99 16.25 0.09
C LEU A 44 -8.87 16.95 1.45
N LYS A 45 -9.07 18.28 1.53
CA LYS A 45 -9.15 19.00 2.81
C LYS A 45 -10.30 18.46 3.66
N LEU A 46 -11.48 18.29 3.06
CA LEU A 46 -12.65 17.74 3.75
C LEU A 46 -12.43 16.27 4.16
N TYR A 47 -11.89 15.45 3.25
CA TYR A 47 -11.54 14.05 3.52
C TYR A 47 -10.56 13.94 4.72
N TYR A 48 -9.56 14.80 4.77
CA TYR A 48 -8.58 14.83 5.85
C TYR A 48 -9.20 15.28 7.16
N PHE A 49 -10.00 16.37 7.12
CA PHE A 49 -10.71 16.86 8.29
C PHE A 49 -11.63 15.82 8.91
N ILE A 50 -12.44 15.12 8.10
CA ILE A 50 -13.32 14.04 8.59
C ILE A 50 -12.53 12.92 9.25
N GLY A 51 -11.35 12.59 8.71
CA GLY A 51 -10.53 11.48 9.23
C GLY A 51 -9.63 11.82 10.40
N THR A 52 -9.31 13.12 10.63
CA THR A 52 -8.29 13.55 11.60
C THR A 52 -8.73 14.67 12.52
N GLY A 53 -9.83 15.37 12.20
CA GLY A 53 -10.27 16.59 12.89
C GLY A 53 -9.44 17.85 12.56
N LYS A 54 -8.50 17.76 11.60
CA LYS A 54 -7.58 18.87 11.26
C LYS A 54 -7.80 19.36 9.84
N TRP A 55 -7.72 20.67 9.62
CA TRP A 55 -7.70 21.27 8.29
C TRP A 55 -6.27 21.38 7.75
N ILE A 56 -6.09 21.06 6.47
CA ILE A 56 -4.79 21.17 5.80
C ILE A 56 -4.61 22.59 5.27
N ASP A 57 -3.44 23.15 5.52
CA ASP A 57 -2.90 24.27 4.74
C ASP A 57 -1.97 23.73 3.65
N PHE A 58 -2.46 23.70 2.40
CA PHE A 58 -1.66 23.21 1.28
C PHE A 58 -0.53 24.16 0.85
N ASP A 59 -0.53 25.39 1.30
CA ASP A 59 0.57 26.31 1.01
C ASP A 59 1.72 26.11 2.03
N ASN A 60 1.38 25.68 3.27
CA ASN A 60 2.33 25.40 4.34
C ASN A 60 2.00 24.07 5.06
N PRO A 61 2.18 22.88 4.40
CA PRO A 61 1.88 21.61 5.05
C PRO A 61 2.72 21.38 6.30
N ALA A 62 2.06 21.18 7.44
CA ALA A 62 2.69 21.15 8.76
C ALA A 62 3.37 19.82 9.10
N ASP A 63 2.91 18.72 8.53
CA ASP A 63 3.41 17.38 8.83
C ASP A 63 3.48 16.48 7.58
N PHE A 64 4.00 15.26 7.77
CA PHE A 64 4.15 14.29 6.67
C PHE A 64 2.80 13.89 6.07
N ASN A 65 1.76 13.66 6.88
CA ASN A 65 0.45 13.29 6.36
C ASN A 65 -0.12 14.39 5.46
N GLU A 66 0.03 15.66 5.84
CA GLU A 66 -0.39 16.80 5.03
C GLU A 66 0.41 16.90 3.72
N LYS A 67 1.72 16.62 3.75
CA LYS A 67 2.54 16.55 2.51
C LYS A 67 2.12 15.42 1.59
N ILE A 68 1.70 14.26 2.12
CA ILE A 68 1.12 13.19 1.31
C ILE A 68 -0.22 13.64 0.69
N GLN A 69 -1.08 14.34 1.43
CA GLN A 69 -2.29 14.92 0.85
C GLN A 69 -1.97 15.95 -0.24
N TRP A 70 -0.90 16.75 -0.04
CA TRP A 70 -0.43 17.70 -1.04
C TRP A 70 -0.01 16.98 -2.35
N LEU A 71 0.74 15.89 -2.24
CA LEU A 71 1.12 15.07 -3.40
C LEU A 71 -0.12 14.52 -4.12
N LYS A 72 -1.12 14.03 -3.38
CA LYS A 72 -2.40 13.60 -3.97
C LYS A 72 -3.14 14.74 -4.67
N ALA A 73 -3.06 15.96 -4.15
CA ALA A 73 -3.74 17.13 -4.70
C ALA A 73 -3.08 17.65 -5.99
N TYR A 74 -1.75 17.70 -6.01
CA TYR A 74 -1.03 18.54 -6.99
C TYR A 74 0.04 17.81 -7.81
N TYR A 75 0.49 16.63 -7.40
CA TYR A 75 1.52 15.90 -8.15
C TYR A 75 0.87 14.88 -9.10
N ARG A 76 1.24 14.95 -10.37
CA ARG A 76 0.73 14.09 -11.45
C ARG A 76 1.90 13.58 -12.27
N ASP A 77 2.27 12.34 -12.01
CA ASP A 77 3.31 11.65 -12.74
C ASP A 77 2.75 10.32 -13.24
N PRO A 78 2.69 10.07 -14.56
CA PRO A 78 2.20 8.82 -15.13
C PRO A 78 2.92 7.58 -14.56
N LEU A 79 4.19 7.72 -14.15
CA LEU A 79 4.95 6.64 -13.55
C LEU A 79 4.32 6.14 -12.25
N TYR A 80 3.54 6.98 -11.52
CA TYR A 80 2.78 6.54 -10.35
C TYR A 80 1.73 5.47 -10.72
N ILE A 81 1.12 5.58 -11.90
CA ILE A 81 0.11 4.62 -12.37
C ILE A 81 0.76 3.28 -12.65
N GLU A 82 1.87 3.31 -13.41
CA GLU A 82 2.64 2.12 -13.74
C GLU A 82 3.18 1.42 -12.48
N CYS A 83 3.80 2.19 -11.58
CA CYS A 83 4.43 1.65 -10.37
C CYS A 83 3.45 1.26 -9.25
N ALA A 84 2.21 1.75 -9.26
CA ALA A 84 1.16 1.30 -8.36
C ALA A 84 0.37 0.07 -8.88
N ASP A 85 0.45 -0.23 -10.18
CA ASP A 85 -0.09 -1.45 -10.78
C ASP A 85 0.82 -2.63 -10.43
N LYS A 86 0.30 -3.63 -9.70
CA LYS A 86 1.09 -4.79 -9.24
C LYS A 86 1.67 -5.64 -10.36
N TYR A 87 1.14 -5.53 -11.58
CA TYR A 87 1.70 -6.21 -12.74
C TYR A 87 2.66 -5.31 -13.51
N ALA A 88 2.25 -4.08 -13.83
CA ALA A 88 3.07 -3.17 -14.64
C ALA A 88 4.36 -2.75 -13.94
N VAL A 89 4.36 -2.62 -12.60
CA VAL A 89 5.55 -2.30 -11.81
C VAL A 89 6.71 -3.29 -12.04
N ARG A 90 6.42 -4.51 -12.46
CA ARG A 90 7.45 -5.52 -12.76
C ARG A 90 8.38 -5.08 -13.87
N GLU A 91 7.86 -4.36 -14.87
CA GLU A 91 8.68 -3.80 -15.96
C GLU A 91 9.59 -2.67 -15.45
N TYR A 92 9.04 -1.78 -14.62
CA TYR A 92 9.84 -0.76 -13.95
C TYR A 92 10.98 -1.36 -13.10
N VAL A 93 10.68 -2.41 -12.33
CA VAL A 93 11.69 -3.13 -11.51
C VAL A 93 12.78 -3.73 -12.39
N ARG A 94 12.43 -4.32 -13.56
CA ARG A 94 13.41 -4.79 -14.55
C ARG A 94 14.27 -3.65 -15.10
N ALA A 95 13.64 -2.56 -15.49
CA ALA A 95 14.35 -1.39 -16.01
C ALA A 95 15.33 -0.77 -15.00
N CYS A 96 15.06 -0.93 -13.71
CA CYS A 96 15.97 -0.55 -12.62
C CYS A 96 17.09 -1.57 -12.36
N GLY A 97 17.17 -2.67 -13.11
CA GLY A 97 18.16 -3.73 -12.93
C GLY A 97 17.94 -4.57 -11.65
N CYS A 98 16.67 -4.76 -11.26
CA CYS A 98 16.28 -5.50 -10.06
C CYS A 98 15.37 -6.71 -10.41
N GLU A 99 15.47 -7.26 -11.61
CA GLU A 99 14.62 -8.37 -12.09
C GLU A 99 14.70 -9.61 -11.20
N ASN A 100 15.90 -9.93 -10.71
CA ASN A 100 16.16 -11.07 -9.82
C ASN A 100 15.41 -10.99 -8.47
N MET A 101 14.83 -9.83 -8.15
CA MET A 101 14.04 -9.62 -6.92
C MET A 101 12.54 -9.78 -7.15
N LEU A 102 12.10 -9.97 -8.39
CA LEU A 102 10.70 -10.18 -8.68
C LEU A 102 10.25 -11.56 -8.22
N ASN A 103 9.12 -11.59 -7.50
CA ASN A 103 8.46 -12.84 -7.16
C ASN A 103 8.00 -13.59 -8.42
N GLN A 104 7.94 -14.92 -8.37
CA GLN A 104 7.47 -15.72 -9.49
C GLN A 104 6.02 -15.39 -9.83
N LEU A 105 5.78 -15.07 -11.09
CA LEU A 105 4.45 -14.86 -11.64
C LEU A 105 3.94 -16.18 -12.24
N TYR A 106 2.76 -16.62 -11.84
CA TYR A 106 2.12 -17.82 -12.39
C TYR A 106 1.10 -17.47 -13.47
N ALA A 107 0.26 -16.44 -13.23
CA ALA A 107 -0.79 -16.09 -14.18
C ALA A 107 -1.18 -14.61 -14.06
N LEU A 108 -1.82 -14.12 -15.13
CA LEU A 108 -2.48 -12.81 -15.21
C LEU A 108 -3.82 -13.01 -15.91
N TYR A 109 -4.91 -12.56 -15.25
CA TYR A 109 -6.27 -12.67 -15.80
C TYR A 109 -6.92 -11.30 -15.90
N ASP A 110 -7.64 -11.06 -16.99
CA ASP A 110 -8.41 -9.82 -17.19
C ASP A 110 -9.79 -9.88 -16.51
N SER A 111 -10.31 -11.07 -16.29
CA SER A 111 -11.61 -11.31 -15.65
C SER A 111 -11.53 -12.44 -14.63
N GLU A 112 -12.39 -12.38 -13.61
CA GLU A 112 -12.57 -13.48 -12.65
C GLU A 112 -13.06 -14.78 -13.29
N LYS A 113 -13.71 -14.66 -14.46
CA LYS A 113 -14.21 -15.82 -15.22
C LYS A 113 -13.09 -16.60 -15.89
N ASP A 114 -12.00 -15.91 -16.21
CA ASP A 114 -10.84 -16.49 -16.91
C ASP A 114 -9.91 -17.27 -15.98
N ILE A 115 -10.15 -17.26 -14.66
CA ILE A 115 -9.29 -17.92 -13.69
C ILE A 115 -9.32 -19.45 -13.94
N ASP A 116 -8.20 -20.01 -14.34
CA ASP A 116 -7.99 -21.45 -14.46
C ASP A 116 -7.31 -21.97 -13.18
N PHE A 117 -8.13 -22.38 -12.20
CA PHE A 117 -7.61 -22.89 -10.92
C PHE A 117 -6.79 -24.16 -11.08
N GLU A 118 -7.13 -25.01 -12.05
CA GLU A 118 -6.47 -26.31 -12.23
C GLU A 118 -5.04 -26.15 -12.77
N ALA A 119 -4.79 -25.08 -13.53
CA ALA A 119 -3.45 -24.71 -13.98
C ALA A 119 -2.57 -24.06 -12.90
N LEU A 120 -3.15 -23.64 -11.77
CA LEU A 120 -2.39 -23.00 -10.69
C LEU A 120 -1.73 -24.04 -9.78
N PRO A 121 -0.59 -23.70 -9.14
CA PRO A 121 0.03 -24.56 -8.14
C PRO A 121 -0.87 -24.71 -6.91
N LYS A 122 -0.53 -25.63 -5.99
CA LYS A 122 -1.30 -25.84 -4.75
C LYS A 122 -1.34 -24.59 -3.88
N SER A 123 -0.24 -23.83 -3.81
CA SER A 123 -0.11 -22.65 -2.97
C SER A 123 0.27 -21.43 -3.80
N PHE A 124 -0.47 -20.34 -3.64
CA PHE A 124 -0.27 -19.10 -4.38
C PHE A 124 -0.88 -17.89 -3.65
N VAL A 125 -0.59 -16.70 -4.13
CA VAL A 125 -1.28 -15.46 -3.75
C VAL A 125 -1.92 -14.83 -4.98
N MET A 126 -3.22 -14.54 -4.92
CA MET A 126 -3.94 -13.79 -5.93
C MET A 126 -4.18 -12.35 -5.47
N LYS A 127 -4.02 -11.38 -6.36
CA LYS A 127 -4.20 -9.95 -6.04
C LYS A 127 -4.85 -9.23 -7.21
N CYS A 128 -5.75 -8.25 -6.94
CA CYS A 128 -6.09 -7.29 -7.99
C CYS A 128 -4.96 -6.26 -8.14
N THR A 129 -4.67 -5.87 -9.40
CA THR A 129 -3.54 -4.98 -9.73
C THR A 129 -3.74 -3.53 -9.28
N HIS A 130 -4.99 -3.06 -9.15
CA HIS A 130 -5.41 -1.65 -9.08
C HIS A 130 -5.87 -1.17 -7.70
N GLY A 131 -5.33 -1.72 -6.62
CA GLY A 131 -5.76 -1.31 -5.28
C GLY A 131 -4.99 -1.99 -4.16
N CYS A 132 -5.36 -1.67 -2.92
CA CYS A 132 -4.81 -2.27 -1.71
C CYS A 132 -5.84 -3.17 -1.02
N GLY A 133 -5.38 -4.26 -0.37
CA GLY A 133 -6.25 -5.18 0.38
C GLY A 133 -7.08 -6.14 -0.48
N PHE A 134 -6.97 -6.09 -1.80
CA PHE A 134 -7.65 -7.00 -2.74
C PHE A 134 -6.77 -8.22 -3.01
N ASN A 135 -6.61 -9.06 -2.00
CA ASN A 135 -5.73 -10.23 -2.08
C ASN A 135 -6.30 -11.44 -1.37
N LEU A 136 -6.05 -12.60 -1.93
CA LEU A 136 -6.31 -13.93 -1.39
C LEU A 136 -4.97 -14.65 -1.25
N ILE A 137 -4.67 -15.14 -0.05
CA ILE A 137 -3.55 -16.06 0.21
C ILE A 137 -4.14 -17.46 0.23
N CYS A 138 -3.68 -18.30 -0.68
CA CYS A 138 -4.08 -19.69 -0.79
C CYS A 138 -2.92 -20.58 -0.35
N SER A 139 -3.11 -21.33 0.72
CA SER A 139 -2.14 -22.32 1.19
C SER A 139 -2.37 -23.68 0.56
N ASP A 140 -3.63 -24.01 0.23
CA ASP A 140 -4.01 -25.24 -0.47
C ASP A 140 -5.21 -24.95 -1.39
N ARG A 141 -4.95 -24.99 -2.71
CA ARG A 141 -5.94 -24.75 -3.76
C ARG A 141 -7.15 -25.68 -3.65
N ASP A 142 -6.93 -26.93 -3.26
CA ASP A 142 -7.96 -27.97 -3.21
C ASP A 142 -9.01 -27.69 -2.12
N THR A 143 -8.75 -26.71 -1.22
CA THR A 143 -9.68 -26.26 -0.17
C THR A 143 -10.50 -25.04 -0.56
N LEU A 144 -10.28 -24.45 -1.75
CA LEU A 144 -10.95 -23.22 -2.16
C LEU A 144 -12.36 -23.49 -2.72
N ASP A 145 -13.30 -22.64 -2.31
CA ASP A 145 -14.56 -22.47 -3.05
C ASP A 145 -14.32 -21.53 -4.25
N TYR A 146 -14.14 -22.12 -5.43
CA TYR A 146 -13.83 -21.40 -6.66
C TYR A 146 -14.91 -20.39 -7.04
N ASN A 147 -16.19 -20.66 -6.74
CA ASN A 147 -17.29 -19.75 -7.04
C ASN A 147 -17.22 -18.52 -6.12
N ALA A 148 -17.03 -18.73 -4.81
CA ALA A 148 -16.86 -17.64 -3.86
C ALA A 148 -15.64 -16.77 -4.17
N VAL A 149 -14.53 -17.39 -4.61
CA VAL A 149 -13.33 -16.65 -5.04
C VAL A 149 -13.63 -15.80 -6.28
N ARG A 150 -14.27 -16.36 -7.31
CA ARG A 150 -14.67 -15.60 -8.51
C ARG A 150 -15.60 -14.43 -8.15
N GLU A 151 -16.63 -14.68 -7.34
CA GLU A 151 -17.54 -13.62 -6.91
C GLU A 151 -16.80 -12.47 -6.22
N GLN A 152 -15.92 -12.80 -5.27
CA GLN A 152 -15.14 -11.79 -4.54
C GLN A 152 -14.22 -10.99 -5.46
N PHE A 153 -13.49 -11.64 -6.39
CA PHE A 153 -12.65 -10.94 -7.35
C PHE A 153 -13.47 -10.10 -8.33
N GLY A 154 -14.65 -10.56 -8.74
CA GLY A 154 -15.58 -9.78 -9.56
C GLY A 154 -16.05 -8.47 -8.88
N ILE A 155 -16.22 -8.48 -7.55
CA ILE A 155 -16.52 -7.28 -6.76
C ILE A 155 -15.28 -6.37 -6.72
N TRP A 156 -14.09 -6.92 -6.46
CA TRP A 156 -12.86 -6.14 -6.37
C TRP A 156 -12.46 -5.50 -7.69
N LEU A 157 -12.58 -6.21 -8.82
CA LEU A 157 -12.28 -5.67 -10.16
C LEU A 157 -13.12 -4.43 -10.50
N LYS A 158 -14.37 -4.36 -10.00
CA LYS A 158 -15.27 -3.22 -10.19
C LYS A 158 -15.04 -2.07 -9.21
N THR A 159 -14.24 -2.29 -8.16
CA THR A 159 -14.01 -1.28 -7.11
C THR A 159 -12.96 -0.27 -7.56
N ARG A 160 -13.24 1.02 -7.39
CA ARG A 160 -12.33 2.14 -7.72
C ARG A 160 -11.85 2.80 -6.44
N ILE A 161 -10.66 2.42 -5.97
CA ILE A 161 -10.05 2.92 -4.72
C ILE A 161 -9.85 4.44 -4.76
N GLY A 162 -9.42 4.99 -5.88
CA GLY A 162 -9.22 6.43 -6.04
C GLY A 162 -10.48 7.27 -5.81
N ASN A 163 -11.67 6.66 -5.91
CA ASN A 163 -12.95 7.29 -5.60
C ASN A 163 -13.38 7.13 -4.12
N ILE A 164 -12.52 6.58 -3.29
CA ILE A 164 -12.77 6.40 -1.86
C ILE A 164 -11.71 7.13 -1.02
N SER A 165 -10.48 7.12 -1.48
CA SER A 165 -9.32 7.63 -0.75
C SER A 165 -8.73 8.92 -1.36
N GLY A 166 -9.18 9.32 -2.55
CA GLY A 166 -8.61 10.42 -3.32
C GLY A 166 -7.25 10.11 -3.96
N GLU A 167 -6.85 8.85 -3.97
CA GLU A 167 -5.63 8.34 -4.61
C GLU A 167 -5.88 8.11 -6.10
N LYS A 168 -6.07 9.19 -6.85
CA LYS A 168 -6.63 9.17 -8.21
C LYS A 168 -5.82 8.33 -9.21
N HIS A 169 -4.51 8.13 -9.00
CA HIS A 169 -3.69 7.27 -9.86
C HIS A 169 -4.24 5.85 -9.99
N TYR A 170 -4.84 5.28 -8.92
CA TYR A 170 -5.45 3.95 -8.98
C TYR A 170 -6.62 3.84 -9.97
N ASN A 171 -7.30 4.94 -10.28
CA ASN A 171 -8.42 4.92 -11.23
C ASN A 171 -7.99 4.70 -12.68
N TYR A 172 -6.71 4.93 -12.97
CA TYR A 172 -6.11 4.79 -14.30
C TYR A 172 -5.44 3.42 -14.50
N ILE A 173 -5.32 2.62 -13.46
CA ILE A 173 -4.79 1.26 -13.54
C ILE A 173 -5.86 0.34 -14.13
N ARG A 174 -5.50 -0.44 -15.16
CA ARG A 174 -6.38 -1.49 -15.72
C ARG A 174 -6.59 -2.57 -14.66
N PRO A 175 -7.84 -2.84 -14.24
CA PRO A 175 -8.11 -3.90 -13.28
C PRO A 175 -7.80 -5.26 -13.89
N ARG A 176 -6.92 -6.03 -13.23
CA ARG A 176 -6.57 -7.40 -13.59
C ARG A 176 -6.31 -8.19 -12.32
N ILE A 177 -6.20 -9.50 -12.44
CA ILE A 177 -5.85 -10.42 -11.37
C ILE A 177 -4.47 -10.98 -11.66
N ILE A 178 -3.52 -10.73 -10.77
CA ILE A 178 -2.18 -11.31 -10.81
C ILE A 178 -2.10 -12.47 -9.83
N VAL A 179 -1.47 -13.58 -10.23
CA VAL A 179 -1.21 -14.75 -9.39
C VAL A 179 0.29 -14.94 -9.25
N GLU A 180 0.77 -14.94 -8.02
CA GLU A 180 2.19 -15.02 -7.70
C GLU A 180 2.48 -16.15 -6.70
N ALA A 181 3.76 -16.53 -6.60
CA ALA A 181 4.20 -17.50 -5.61
C ALA A 181 3.86 -17.04 -4.19
N ASN A 182 3.37 -17.95 -3.38
CA ASN A 182 3.18 -17.71 -1.95
C ASN A 182 4.55 -17.71 -1.27
N LEU A 183 4.83 -16.63 -0.55
CA LEU A 183 6.09 -16.44 0.18
C LEU A 183 6.00 -16.89 1.65
N ILE A 184 4.92 -17.55 2.05
CA ILE A 184 4.80 -18.12 3.40
C ILE A 184 5.87 -19.20 3.55
N GLY A 185 6.64 -19.12 4.65
CA GLY A 185 7.63 -20.12 5.00
C GLY A 185 7.00 -21.47 5.39
N ASP A 186 7.83 -22.51 5.50
CA ASP A 186 7.41 -23.84 5.93
C ASP A 186 6.81 -23.85 7.35
N ASP A 187 7.13 -22.82 8.15
CA ASP A 187 6.57 -22.59 9.49
C ASP A 187 5.17 -21.95 9.47
N GLY A 188 4.59 -21.74 8.28
CA GLY A 188 3.28 -21.12 8.08
C GLY A 188 3.24 -19.61 8.36
N ARG A 189 4.39 -18.95 8.56
CA ARG A 189 4.47 -17.53 8.85
C ARG A 189 4.67 -16.71 7.58
N LEU A 190 4.03 -15.54 7.58
CA LEU A 190 4.31 -14.53 6.56
C LEU A 190 5.74 -14.00 6.73
N PRO A 191 6.46 -13.75 5.63
CA PRO A 191 7.79 -13.17 5.72
C PRO A 191 7.75 -11.80 6.40
N ILE A 192 8.87 -11.44 7.03
CA ILE A 192 9.06 -10.11 7.59
C ILE A 192 9.01 -9.08 6.46
N ASP A 193 8.23 -8.02 6.67
CA ASP A 193 7.96 -6.97 5.70
C ASP A 193 8.79 -5.73 6.05
N TYR A 194 9.83 -5.47 5.25
CA TYR A 194 10.75 -4.34 5.39
C TYR A 194 10.29 -3.19 4.50
N LYS A 195 9.79 -2.12 5.11
CA LYS A 195 9.23 -0.96 4.42
C LYS A 195 10.19 0.21 4.45
N PHE A 196 10.91 0.41 3.36
CA PHE A 196 11.86 1.49 3.21
C PHE A 196 11.15 2.79 2.85
N TYR A 197 11.23 3.78 3.72
CA TYR A 197 10.70 5.12 3.47
C TYR A 197 11.75 5.94 2.72
N CYS A 198 11.45 6.26 1.47
CA CYS A 198 12.36 6.94 0.57
C CYS A 198 11.83 8.36 0.27
N PHE A 199 12.70 9.34 0.41
CA PHE A 199 12.40 10.74 0.22
C PHE A 199 13.35 11.33 -0.82
N ASN A 200 12.80 11.95 -1.87
CA ASN A 200 13.54 12.55 -2.97
C ASN A 200 14.61 11.60 -3.53
N GLY A 201 14.21 10.38 -3.82
CA GLY A 201 15.03 9.32 -4.40
C GLY A 201 15.97 8.59 -3.44
N LYS A 202 15.94 8.88 -2.13
CA LYS A 202 16.86 8.29 -1.15
C LYS A 202 16.11 7.61 -0.01
N PRO A 203 16.43 6.34 0.33
CA PRO A 203 15.95 5.72 1.55
C PRO A 203 16.49 6.47 2.77
N LYS A 204 15.69 6.61 3.81
CA LYS A 204 16.04 7.31 5.05
C LYS A 204 15.87 6.46 6.29
N CYS A 205 14.88 5.57 6.28
CA CYS A 205 14.64 4.64 7.36
C CYS A 205 13.83 3.44 6.84
N VAL A 206 13.79 2.38 7.64
CA VAL A 206 12.99 1.19 7.39
C VAL A 206 12.04 0.94 8.55
N CYS A 207 10.78 0.63 8.23
CA CYS A 207 9.79 0.19 9.19
C CYS A 207 9.57 -1.31 9.02
N VAL A 208 9.73 -2.07 10.09
CA VAL A 208 9.54 -3.51 10.10
C VAL A 208 8.22 -3.86 10.78
N TYR A 209 7.42 -4.69 10.15
CA TYR A 209 6.11 -5.07 10.64
C TYR A 209 6.15 -6.48 11.25
N ALA A 210 5.63 -6.61 12.49
CA ALA A 210 5.42 -7.88 13.16
C ALA A 210 3.94 -8.29 13.15
N ASP A 211 3.70 -9.57 13.44
CA ASP A 211 2.40 -10.14 13.75
C ASP A 211 1.33 -9.93 12.67
N ARG A 212 1.74 -9.83 11.41
CA ARG A 212 0.82 -9.74 10.29
C ARG A 212 -0.01 -11.01 10.17
N GLY A 213 -1.33 -10.87 10.18
CA GLY A 213 -2.25 -12.01 10.09
C GLY A 213 -2.68 -12.62 11.43
N ILE A 214 -2.09 -12.22 12.55
CA ILE A 214 -2.55 -12.64 13.89
C ILE A 214 -3.61 -11.64 14.36
N VAL A 215 -4.86 -12.01 14.21
CA VAL A 215 -6.04 -11.14 14.41
C VAL A 215 -6.16 -10.61 15.85
N SER A 216 -5.60 -11.29 16.83
CA SER A 216 -5.80 -10.97 18.27
C SER A 216 -4.90 -9.86 18.81
N GLN A 217 -3.77 -9.56 18.18
CA GLN A 217 -2.76 -8.65 18.72
C GLN A 217 -2.59 -7.34 17.94
N GLY A 218 -3.18 -7.24 16.73
CA GLY A 218 -2.96 -6.12 15.84
C GLY A 218 -1.53 -6.12 15.26
N THR A 219 -1.31 -5.32 14.21
CA THR A 219 0.02 -5.20 13.59
C THR A 219 0.86 -4.22 14.37
N THR A 220 1.92 -4.71 14.98
CA THR A 220 2.94 -3.87 15.64
C THR A 220 4.13 -3.65 14.71
N ARG A 221 4.94 -2.62 15.02
CA ARG A 221 6.07 -2.22 14.16
C ARG A 221 7.20 -1.57 14.94
N CYS A 222 8.37 -1.60 14.33
CA CYS A 222 9.54 -0.86 14.79
C CYS A 222 10.18 -0.13 13.62
N PHE A 223 10.76 1.04 13.85
CA PHE A 223 11.54 1.77 12.86
C PHE A 223 13.02 1.69 13.17
N PHE A 224 13.83 1.60 12.11
CA PHE A 224 15.28 1.60 12.19
C PHE A 224 15.85 2.62 11.20
N ASP A 225 16.99 3.19 11.53
CA ASP A 225 17.81 3.89 10.55
C ASP A 225 18.49 2.88 9.58
N LEU A 226 19.24 3.37 8.60
CA LEU A 226 19.91 2.51 7.64
C LEU A 226 21.12 1.74 8.21
N SER A 227 21.57 2.10 9.42
CA SER A 227 22.58 1.37 10.18
C SER A 227 21.99 0.35 11.17
N TRP A 228 20.66 0.19 11.14
CA TRP A 228 19.88 -0.70 12.01
C TRP A 228 19.79 -0.26 13.47
N ASN A 229 19.90 1.04 13.76
CA ASN A 229 19.61 1.59 15.08
C ASN A 229 18.11 1.90 15.18
N GLU A 230 17.49 1.58 16.32
CA GLU A 230 16.06 1.86 16.57
C GLU A 230 15.79 3.37 16.50
N LEU A 231 14.68 3.72 15.83
CA LEU A 231 14.15 5.08 15.79
C LEU A 231 12.81 5.10 16.55
N ASP A 232 12.67 6.01 17.52
CA ASP A 232 11.41 6.18 18.23
C ASP A 232 10.38 6.96 17.41
N PHE A 233 9.86 6.30 16.38
CA PHE A 233 8.93 6.87 15.39
C PHE A 233 7.50 6.36 15.52
N CYS A 234 7.26 5.33 16.33
CA CYS A 234 5.93 4.75 16.52
C CYS A 234 5.18 5.41 17.68
N THR A 235 3.86 5.57 17.50
CA THR A 235 2.98 5.79 18.64
C THR A 235 2.94 4.52 19.51
N PRO A 236 2.80 4.63 20.87
CA PRO A 236 2.89 3.47 21.77
C PRO A 236 1.97 2.30 21.39
N LYS A 237 0.77 2.59 20.91
CA LYS A 237 -0.22 1.58 20.49
C LYS A 237 0.29 0.63 19.40
N TYR A 238 1.22 1.08 18.54
CA TYR A 238 1.71 0.31 17.39
C TYR A 238 3.18 -0.10 17.54
N LYS A 239 3.84 0.30 18.64
CA LYS A 239 5.25 0.01 18.89
C LYS A 239 5.44 -1.43 19.36
N THR A 240 6.52 -2.07 18.90
CA THR A 240 7.06 -3.32 19.45
C THR A 240 8.55 -3.16 19.68
N SER A 241 9.15 -4.07 20.48
CA SER A 241 10.58 -4.05 20.77
C SER A 241 11.42 -4.30 19.53
N ALA A 242 12.51 -3.56 19.41
CA ALA A 242 13.51 -3.72 18.35
C ALA A 242 14.22 -5.08 18.40
N ASP A 243 14.39 -5.66 19.61
CA ASP A 243 15.05 -6.96 19.82
C ASP A 243 14.38 -8.12 19.08
N ARG A 244 13.11 -7.95 18.69
CA ARG A 244 12.38 -8.92 17.85
C ARG A 244 12.88 -8.99 16.41
N PHE A 245 13.67 -8.02 15.97
CA PHE A 245 14.09 -7.88 14.58
C PHE A 245 15.61 -7.80 14.49
N PRO A 246 16.29 -8.95 14.38
CA PRO A 246 17.72 -8.93 14.10
C PRO A 246 17.97 -8.23 12.76
N ARG A 247 19.14 -7.60 12.65
CA ARG A 247 19.56 -6.95 11.41
C ARG A 247 19.54 -7.98 10.27
N PRO A 248 18.81 -7.72 9.16
CA PRO A 248 18.72 -8.67 8.05
C PRO A 248 20.06 -8.78 7.33
N VAL A 249 20.43 -10.00 6.92
CA VAL A 249 21.68 -10.22 6.18
C VAL A 249 21.70 -9.52 4.82
N ALA A 250 20.53 -9.29 4.22
CA ALA A 250 20.39 -8.60 2.93
C ALA A 250 20.18 -7.08 3.07
N LEU A 251 20.45 -6.47 4.24
CA LEU A 251 20.13 -5.05 4.47
C LEU A 251 20.76 -4.11 3.43
N GLU A 252 22.03 -4.29 3.10
CA GLU A 252 22.74 -3.46 2.12
C GLU A 252 22.15 -3.61 0.72
N GLU A 253 21.81 -4.84 0.32
CA GLU A 253 21.13 -5.12 -0.94
C GLU A 253 19.76 -4.46 -0.96
N MET A 254 18.99 -4.55 0.13
CA MET A 254 17.67 -3.90 0.27
C MET A 254 17.79 -2.38 0.19
N ILE A 255 18.77 -1.76 0.84
CA ILE A 255 19.00 -0.30 0.78
C ILE A 255 19.33 0.11 -0.66
N ALA A 256 20.26 -0.57 -1.32
CA ALA A 256 20.64 -0.29 -2.70
C ALA A 256 19.45 -0.45 -3.67
N THR A 257 18.62 -1.47 -3.44
CA THR A 257 17.40 -1.72 -4.21
C THR A 257 16.37 -0.60 -3.98
N ALA A 258 16.11 -0.25 -2.72
CA ALA A 258 15.19 0.82 -2.38
C ALA A 258 15.63 2.16 -3.01
N GLU A 259 16.92 2.46 -3.04
CA GLU A 259 17.46 3.66 -3.67
C GLU A 259 17.25 3.64 -5.19
N LYS A 260 17.54 2.52 -5.88
CA LYS A 260 17.31 2.39 -7.32
C LYS A 260 15.84 2.62 -7.68
N LEU A 261 14.95 1.94 -6.95
CA LEU A 261 13.50 2.00 -7.20
C LEU A 261 12.87 3.34 -6.80
N ALA A 262 13.45 4.05 -5.84
CA ALA A 262 12.93 5.34 -5.38
C ALA A 262 13.39 6.54 -6.20
N ARG A 263 14.41 6.39 -7.04
CA ARG A 263 15.15 7.49 -7.68
C ARG A 263 14.28 8.61 -8.28
N PRO A 264 13.21 8.35 -9.06
CA PRO A 264 12.44 9.40 -9.71
C PRO A 264 11.38 10.04 -8.81
N PHE A 265 11.13 9.50 -7.62
CA PHE A 265 9.97 9.87 -6.81
C PHE A 265 10.31 10.87 -5.70
N PRO A 266 9.46 11.92 -5.50
CA PRO A 266 9.59 12.79 -4.33
C PRO A 266 9.36 12.03 -3.02
N PHE A 267 8.44 11.06 -3.03
CA PHE A 267 8.22 10.11 -1.95
C PHE A 267 7.75 8.77 -2.53
N VAL A 268 8.32 7.71 -2.00
CA VAL A 268 7.82 6.33 -2.19
C VAL A 268 8.24 5.46 -1.01
N ARG A 269 7.37 4.57 -0.59
CA ARG A 269 7.70 3.48 0.31
C ARG A 269 7.96 2.24 -0.54
N VAL A 270 9.17 1.70 -0.44
CA VAL A 270 9.57 0.47 -1.12
C VAL A 270 9.43 -0.68 -0.13
N ASP A 271 8.53 -1.60 -0.40
CA ASP A 271 8.27 -2.75 0.45
C ASP A 271 9.03 -3.97 -0.08
N LEU A 272 9.90 -4.52 0.75
CA LEU A 272 10.77 -5.65 0.42
C LEU A 272 10.61 -6.76 1.46
N TYR A 273 10.90 -8.00 1.03
CA TYR A 273 10.99 -9.17 1.90
C TYR A 273 12.40 -9.75 1.86
N GLN A 274 12.77 -10.53 2.89
CA GLN A 274 13.93 -11.40 2.85
C GLN A 274 13.47 -12.85 2.92
N ILE A 275 13.76 -13.62 1.87
CA ILE A 275 13.42 -15.05 1.76
C ILE A 275 14.70 -15.82 1.51
N PHE A 276 15.06 -16.73 2.42
CA PHE A 276 16.32 -17.50 2.35
C PHE A 276 17.57 -16.62 2.10
N GLY A 277 17.62 -15.46 2.79
CA GLY A 277 18.72 -14.50 2.67
C GLY A 277 18.71 -13.63 1.41
N LYS A 278 17.74 -13.78 0.51
CA LYS A 278 17.60 -13.00 -0.73
C LYS A 278 16.54 -11.93 -0.58
N THR A 279 16.77 -10.78 -1.20
CA THR A 279 15.77 -9.71 -1.29
C THR A 279 14.69 -10.08 -2.30
N VAL A 280 13.41 -9.92 -1.92
CA VAL A 280 12.25 -10.08 -2.82
C VAL A 280 11.44 -8.80 -2.82
N PHE A 281 11.08 -8.31 -4.00
CA PHE A 281 10.26 -7.12 -4.19
C PHE A 281 8.80 -7.39 -3.80
N GLY A 282 8.21 -6.48 -3.01
CA GLY A 282 6.81 -6.53 -2.62
C GLY A 282 5.95 -5.54 -3.39
N GLU A 283 6.09 -4.24 -3.10
CA GLU A 283 5.31 -3.18 -3.76
C GLU A 283 5.98 -1.80 -3.63
N LEU A 284 5.54 -0.86 -4.46
CA LEU A 284 5.78 0.58 -4.30
C LEU A 284 4.51 1.26 -3.79
N THR A 285 4.62 1.98 -2.67
CA THR A 285 3.48 2.69 -2.06
C THR A 285 3.75 4.19 -2.03
N PHE A 286 2.90 4.97 -2.70
CA PHE A 286 3.07 6.43 -2.81
C PHE A 286 2.34 7.20 -1.71
N THR A 287 1.30 6.62 -1.14
CA THR A 287 0.38 7.27 -0.21
C THR A 287 0.08 6.37 0.99
N PRO A 288 1.09 6.06 1.83
CA PRO A 288 0.93 5.13 2.95
C PRO A 288 -0.23 5.57 3.86
N ALA A 289 -1.10 4.62 4.20
CA ALA A 289 -2.34 4.84 4.96
C ALA A 289 -3.26 5.93 4.36
N GLY A 290 -3.19 6.16 3.03
CA GLY A 290 -3.95 7.21 2.34
C GLY A 290 -3.59 8.64 2.78
N GLY A 291 -2.41 8.85 3.41
CA GLY A 291 -1.98 10.10 4.00
C GLY A 291 -2.72 10.46 5.29
N LYS A 292 -3.17 9.46 6.05
CA LYS A 292 -3.79 9.61 7.39
C LYS A 292 -3.19 8.60 8.38
N GLY A 293 -1.87 8.41 8.34
CA GLY A 293 -1.18 7.46 9.19
C GLY A 293 -1.23 7.84 10.67
N HIS A 294 -1.85 7.01 11.50
CA HIS A 294 -1.96 7.21 12.96
C HIS A 294 -0.82 6.53 13.76
N ALA A 295 0.01 5.75 13.07
CA ALA A 295 1.08 5.00 13.73
C ALA A 295 2.36 5.81 13.90
N TYR A 296 2.48 6.95 13.23
CA TYR A 296 3.63 7.86 13.34
C TYR A 296 3.44 8.79 14.54
N ASN A 297 4.40 8.83 15.45
CA ASN A 297 4.39 9.82 16.52
C ASN A 297 4.80 11.22 16.00
N ALA A 298 4.77 12.23 16.86
CA ALA A 298 5.08 13.61 16.47
C ALA A 298 6.51 13.78 15.92
N THR A 299 7.48 13.07 16.50
CA THR A 299 8.88 13.06 16.04
C THR A 299 8.99 12.52 14.61
N CYS A 300 8.33 11.39 14.33
CA CYS A 300 8.30 10.79 13.01
C CYS A 300 7.63 11.74 11.99
N GLN A 301 6.47 12.29 12.32
CA GLN A 301 5.72 13.22 11.46
C GLN A 301 6.57 14.43 11.07
N LYS A 302 7.25 15.04 12.06
CA LYS A 302 8.15 16.15 11.83
C LYS A 302 9.35 15.76 10.96
N GLN A 303 10.04 14.67 11.30
CA GLN A 303 11.24 14.24 10.59
C GLN A 303 10.94 13.86 9.13
N PHE A 304 9.82 13.16 8.88
CA PHE A 304 9.38 12.83 7.53
C PHE A 304 8.98 14.07 6.74
N CYS A 305 8.36 15.05 7.41
CA CYS A 305 8.05 16.34 6.83
C CYS A 305 9.33 17.08 6.40
N ASP A 306 10.35 17.11 7.26
CA ASP A 306 11.63 17.77 6.97
C ASP A 306 12.37 17.08 5.80
N TRP A 307 12.33 15.74 5.72
CA TRP A 307 12.95 14.99 4.65
C TRP A 307 12.24 15.15 3.30
N LEU A 308 10.91 15.24 3.28
CA LEU A 308 10.16 15.37 2.03
C LEU A 308 10.22 16.79 1.48
N LYS A 309 10.97 17.00 0.40
CA LYS A 309 10.92 18.25 -0.37
C LYS A 309 9.83 18.10 -1.44
N LEU A 310 8.80 18.92 -1.32
CA LEU A 310 7.70 18.89 -2.29
C LEU A 310 8.17 19.37 -3.66
N PRO A 311 7.80 18.66 -4.73
CA PRO A 311 8.10 19.10 -6.09
C PRO A 311 7.18 20.29 -6.48
N PRO A 312 7.45 20.95 -7.60
CA PRO A 312 6.49 21.92 -8.16
C PRO A 312 5.13 21.29 -8.43
N LYS A 313 4.06 22.06 -8.27
CA LYS A 313 2.71 21.62 -8.65
C LYS A 313 2.70 21.25 -10.14
N SER A 314 2.16 20.08 -10.48
CA SER A 314 2.05 19.65 -11.87
C SER A 314 1.21 20.63 -12.69
N LYS A 315 1.68 21.01 -13.87
CA LYS A 315 1.00 21.97 -14.76
C LYS A 315 -0.35 21.44 -15.24
N SER A 316 -0.44 20.11 -15.50
CA SER A 316 -1.68 19.45 -15.92
C SER A 316 -2.43 18.88 -14.71
N ARG A 317 -3.76 18.96 -14.75
CA ARG A 317 -4.64 18.23 -13.84
C ARG A 317 -4.86 16.78 -14.28
N LYS A 318 -4.51 16.43 -15.53
CA LYS A 318 -4.64 15.08 -16.10
C LYS A 318 -3.38 14.27 -15.79
N TRP A 319 -3.56 12.96 -15.58
CA TRP A 319 -2.48 12.01 -15.34
C TRP A 319 -1.71 11.69 -16.64
N TYR A 320 -2.42 11.66 -17.78
CA TYR A 320 -1.80 11.56 -19.09
C TYR A 320 -1.92 12.90 -19.81
N PRO A 321 -0.89 13.30 -20.58
CA PRO A 321 -1.10 14.33 -21.58
C PRO A 321 -2.25 13.88 -22.49
N SER A 322 -3.16 14.78 -22.83
CA SER A 322 -4.10 14.46 -23.91
C SER A 322 -3.28 14.05 -25.11
N GLU A 323 -3.57 12.87 -25.68
CA GLU A 323 -3.02 12.48 -26.97
C GLU A 323 -3.18 13.69 -27.91
N ARG A 324 -2.06 14.06 -28.54
CA ARG A 324 -2.02 15.16 -29.52
C ARG A 324 -2.64 14.69 -30.80
#